data_4d2b7acc889382bac2400a8a632c3c7a
#
_entry.id   4d2b7acc889382bac2400a8a632c3c7a
#
_cell.length_a   1.000
_cell.length_b   1.000
_cell.length_c   1.000
_cell.angle_alpha   90.00
_cell.angle_beta   90.00
_cell.angle_gamma   90.00
#
_symmetry.space_group_name_H-M   'P 1'
#
loop_
_entity.id
_entity.type
_entity.pdbx_description
1 polymer ?
#
loop_
_entity_poly.entity_id
_entity_poly.type
_entity_poly.pdbx_seq_one_letter_code
_entity_poly.pdbx_strand_id
1 'polypeptide(L)'
;VNGSIIALTITSEDLKYAEITSVKGQIALRASHHMPFVRHDTEASSLIQTLIQDMKPMARRTLLIISSEDIAYREFSFPFSSPKKVGSAIRFEISSEYPPEDFIIDYVQSIPREPGRKAFLAAVAKREIVRKRINAVEEAGLRIVGITSDLSTLGNFYMDEAEALIMDTGESHILFSLLAHGVPLFVRDIPIGASQIRKGMEMPEDRTLRSVVGEMKRTVLSFNAKAGQTLREVYISGNILLQPIVYEALKQSSDLEFLEEKPQGLGIQAEDPAHPVNAFASLLGAAWWKRGKSFNFFKEEFAESEPGTVGMTYFKWATILAAALFFALFSSSLFNLFALEKREAFLTREIQKTYTGAFPGSKKIVDEVKQARNALNARLTDLGGNNPSMRTSFLDVLEILSRTIPQQIKFEIMNLFWEKGKVEIGGRTDSFKSVNAIQEMLNKTGHFTDVTISNAKSRDDGQVVEFTLTIRFEG
;
A
#
# COMPACT_ATOMS: atom_id res chain seq x y z
N VAL A 1 1.68 -16.53 11.64
CA VAL A 1 2.87 -15.88 11.09
C VAL A 1 3.46 -16.82 10.05
N ASN A 2 3.59 -16.40 8.79
CA ASN A 2 4.36 -17.18 7.81
C ASN A 2 5.82 -16.72 7.89
N GLY A 3 6.71 -17.61 8.32
CA GLY A 3 8.14 -17.34 8.50
C GLY A 3 8.54 -17.14 9.98
N SER A 4 9.79 -16.73 10.19
CA SER A 4 10.33 -16.47 11.52
C SER A 4 10.08 -15.03 11.98
N ILE A 5 9.83 -14.86 13.28
CA ILE A 5 9.68 -13.57 13.95
C ILE A 5 10.41 -13.59 15.28
N ILE A 6 10.97 -12.46 15.66
CA ILE A 6 11.49 -12.20 16.99
C ILE A 6 10.38 -11.59 17.83
N ALA A 7 10.12 -12.13 19.01
CA ALA A 7 9.36 -11.46 20.07
C ALA A 7 10.35 -10.90 21.08
N LEU A 8 10.22 -9.63 21.40
CA LEU A 8 11.15 -8.94 22.29
C LEU A 8 10.37 -8.07 23.28
N THR A 9 10.70 -8.20 24.56
CA THR A 9 10.26 -7.24 25.58
C THR A 9 11.45 -6.70 26.33
N ILE A 10 11.38 -5.42 26.69
CA ILE A 10 12.37 -4.71 27.46
C ILE A 10 11.64 -4.07 28.61
N THR A 11 11.98 -4.42 29.83
CA THR A 11 11.41 -3.83 31.04
C THR A 11 12.40 -2.85 31.69
N SER A 12 12.13 -2.47 32.92
CA SER A 12 13.05 -1.68 33.73
C SER A 12 14.22 -2.50 34.27
N GLU A 13 14.11 -3.83 34.36
CA GLU A 13 15.09 -4.69 35.04
C GLU A 13 15.50 -5.92 34.20
N ASP A 14 14.83 -6.20 33.05
CA ASP A 14 15.19 -7.32 32.19
C ASP A 14 14.90 -7.10 30.72
N LEU A 15 15.52 -7.95 29.91
CA LEU A 15 15.25 -8.12 28.51
C LEU A 15 14.94 -9.59 28.25
N LYS A 16 13.81 -9.85 27.59
CA LYS A 16 13.44 -11.20 27.14
C LYS A 16 13.34 -11.25 25.63
N TYR A 17 13.77 -12.37 25.09
CA TYR A 17 13.84 -12.64 23.67
C TYR A 17 13.28 -14.02 23.38
N ALA A 18 12.52 -14.15 22.28
CA ALA A 18 12.16 -15.43 21.70
C ALA A 18 12.16 -15.36 20.16
N GLU A 19 12.85 -16.29 19.52
CA GLU A 19 12.74 -16.49 18.08
C GLU A 19 11.72 -17.61 17.81
N ILE A 20 10.63 -17.23 17.12
CA ILE A 20 9.50 -18.10 16.86
C ILE A 20 9.40 -18.34 15.36
N THR A 21 9.24 -19.58 14.96
CA THR A 21 9.02 -19.96 13.57
C THR A 21 7.66 -20.62 13.41
N SER A 22 7.02 -20.40 12.26
CA SER A 22 5.81 -21.12 11.88
C SER A 22 6.09 -21.95 10.64
N VAL A 23 6.01 -23.26 10.78
CA VAL A 23 6.20 -24.24 9.70
C VAL A 23 4.93 -25.07 9.56
N LYS A 24 4.26 -24.98 8.41
CA LYS A 24 3.02 -25.74 8.12
C LYS A 24 1.92 -25.56 9.18
N GLY A 25 1.83 -24.38 9.79
CA GLY A 25 0.82 -24.07 10.81
C GLY A 25 1.20 -24.51 12.24
N GLN A 26 2.29 -25.23 12.41
CA GLN A 26 2.87 -25.51 13.73
C GLN A 26 3.82 -24.38 14.12
N ILE A 27 3.76 -24.01 15.39
CA ILE A 27 4.61 -22.97 15.97
C ILE A 27 5.73 -23.66 16.71
N ALA A 28 6.97 -23.27 16.41
CA ALA A 28 8.15 -23.80 17.07
C ALA A 28 8.93 -22.64 17.71
N LEU A 29 9.30 -22.80 18.97
CA LEU A 29 10.28 -21.95 19.64
C LEU A 29 11.67 -22.41 19.21
N ARG A 30 12.41 -21.53 18.54
CA ARG A 30 13.76 -21.82 18.07
C ARG A 30 14.82 -21.48 19.11
N ALA A 31 14.65 -20.32 19.73
CA ALA A 31 15.57 -19.85 20.77
C ALA A 31 14.81 -18.93 21.72
N SER A 32 15.18 -18.96 22.97
CA SER A 32 14.70 -18.02 23.99
C SER A 32 15.86 -17.60 24.87
N HIS A 33 15.78 -16.40 25.40
CA HIS A 33 16.78 -15.85 26.30
C HIS A 33 16.16 -14.85 27.26
N HIS A 34 16.66 -14.88 28.51
CA HIS A 34 16.32 -13.92 29.55
C HIS A 34 17.60 -13.29 30.07
N MET A 35 17.68 -11.97 30.04
CA MET A 35 18.85 -11.22 30.51
C MET A 35 18.38 -10.19 31.53
N PRO A 36 18.57 -10.45 32.84
CA PRO A 36 18.34 -9.44 33.86
C PRO A 36 19.46 -8.40 33.83
N PHE A 37 19.14 -7.14 34.13
CA PHE A 37 20.12 -6.06 34.24
C PHE A 37 19.72 -5.05 35.32
N VAL A 38 20.68 -4.22 35.75
CA VAL A 38 20.43 -3.17 36.71
C VAL A 38 20.17 -1.86 35.96
N ARG A 39 19.08 -1.19 36.32
CA ARG A 39 18.44 -0.07 35.62
C ARG A 39 19.33 1.12 35.23
N HIS A 40 20.53 1.27 35.81
CA HIS A 40 21.30 2.51 35.73
C HIS A 40 22.53 2.49 34.83
N ASP A 41 22.98 1.32 34.36
CA ASP A 41 24.33 1.25 33.76
C ASP A 41 24.40 0.80 32.30
N THR A 42 23.29 0.42 31.66
CA THR A 42 23.38 -0.12 30.31
C THR A 42 22.27 0.41 29.40
N GLU A 43 22.67 0.92 28.22
CA GLU A 43 21.70 1.31 27.19
C GLU A 43 21.03 0.06 26.61
N ALA A 44 19.70 0.11 26.50
CA ALA A 44 18.91 -1.00 26.00
C ALA A 44 19.35 -1.47 24.59
N SER A 45 19.81 -0.55 23.74
CA SER A 45 20.32 -0.86 22.41
C SER A 45 21.56 -1.75 22.45
N SER A 46 22.50 -1.47 23.36
CA SER A 46 23.72 -2.28 23.50
C SER A 46 23.43 -3.69 24.04
N LEU A 47 22.46 -3.82 24.95
CA LEU A 47 21.98 -5.14 25.41
C LEU A 47 21.37 -5.97 24.29
N ILE A 48 20.53 -5.34 23.47
CA ILE A 48 19.93 -6.01 22.31
C ILE A 48 21.00 -6.40 21.29
N GLN A 49 21.98 -5.52 21.03
CA GLN A 49 23.10 -5.82 20.12
C GLN A 49 23.91 -7.02 20.60
N THR A 50 24.27 -7.07 21.89
CA THR A 50 24.95 -8.23 22.49
C THR A 50 24.13 -9.49 22.32
N LEU A 51 22.84 -9.44 22.66
CA LEU A 51 21.93 -10.58 22.52
C LEU A 51 21.88 -11.09 21.07
N ILE A 52 21.80 -10.19 20.09
CA ILE A 52 21.75 -10.56 18.66
C ILE A 52 23.07 -11.18 18.21
N GLN A 53 24.19 -10.69 18.69
CA GLN A 53 25.51 -11.26 18.39
C GLN A 53 25.64 -12.69 18.94
N ASP A 54 25.14 -12.94 20.13
CA ASP A 54 25.18 -14.24 20.77
C ASP A 54 24.19 -15.23 20.16
N MET A 55 22.94 -14.82 20.00
CA MET A 55 21.84 -15.67 19.52
C MET A 55 21.84 -15.89 18.01
N LYS A 56 22.47 -14.99 17.23
CA LYS A 56 22.52 -15.04 15.75
C LYS A 56 21.19 -15.39 15.10
N PRO A 57 20.14 -14.60 15.35
CA PRO A 57 18.80 -14.93 14.87
C PRO A 57 18.73 -14.97 13.35
N MET A 58 17.90 -15.87 12.83
CA MET A 58 17.58 -15.92 11.39
C MET A 58 16.57 -14.82 11.00
N ALA A 59 15.69 -14.45 11.92
CA ALA A 59 14.72 -13.39 11.71
C ALA A 59 15.33 -12.00 12.00
N ARG A 60 14.85 -10.99 11.29
CA ARG A 60 15.08 -9.58 11.62
C ARG A 60 13.76 -8.86 11.93
N ARG A 61 12.64 -9.50 11.62
CA ARG A 61 11.30 -8.98 11.88
C ARG A 61 10.97 -9.17 13.34
N THR A 62 10.65 -8.07 14.03
CA THR A 62 10.48 -8.05 15.49
C THR A 62 9.09 -7.56 15.86
N LEU A 63 8.37 -8.32 16.67
CA LEU A 63 7.23 -7.84 17.44
C LEU A 63 7.75 -7.29 18.77
N LEU A 64 7.65 -6.01 18.96
CA LEU A 64 7.98 -5.34 20.21
C LEU A 64 6.79 -5.47 21.18
N ILE A 65 7.03 -6.02 22.35
CA ILE A 65 6.03 -6.21 23.38
C ILE A 65 6.32 -5.23 24.51
N ILE A 66 5.38 -4.31 24.74
CA ILE A 66 5.45 -3.37 25.86
C ILE A 66 4.93 -4.09 27.12
N SER A 67 5.71 -4.04 28.18
CA SER A 67 5.36 -4.63 29.45
C SER A 67 4.23 -3.88 30.14
N SER A 68 3.39 -4.59 30.86
CA SER A 68 2.30 -4.04 31.66
C SER A 68 2.77 -3.06 32.75
N GLU A 69 4.04 -3.11 33.16
CA GLU A 69 4.61 -2.07 34.07
C GLU A 69 4.59 -0.66 33.46
N ASP A 70 4.60 -0.57 32.11
CA ASP A 70 4.60 0.67 31.33
C ASP A 70 3.20 1.03 30.79
N ILE A 71 2.15 0.25 31.13
CA ILE A 71 0.80 0.39 30.59
C ILE A 71 -0.22 0.60 31.71
N ALA A 72 -1.01 1.65 31.60
CA ALA A 72 -2.19 1.82 32.44
C ALA A 72 -3.41 1.21 31.74
N TYR A 73 -4.12 0.32 32.43
CA TYR A 73 -5.36 -0.28 31.93
C TYR A 73 -6.59 0.38 32.54
N ARG A 74 -7.62 0.63 31.69
CA ARG A 74 -8.89 1.24 32.10
C ARG A 74 -10.07 0.49 31.49
N GLU A 75 -11.06 0.14 32.31
CA GLU A 75 -12.28 -0.55 31.88
C GLU A 75 -13.35 0.49 31.52
N PHE A 76 -14.07 0.28 30.40
CA PHE A 76 -15.17 1.11 29.95
C PHE A 76 -16.39 0.27 29.59
N SER A 77 -17.58 0.86 29.76
CA SER A 77 -18.84 0.23 29.42
C SER A 77 -19.74 1.23 28.71
N PHE A 78 -20.08 0.94 27.42
CA PHE A 78 -20.90 1.83 26.60
C PHE A 78 -22.16 1.12 26.07
N PRO A 79 -23.26 1.85 25.79
CA PRO A 79 -24.44 1.29 25.14
C PRO A 79 -24.27 1.12 23.60
N PHE A 80 -23.12 1.44 23.06
CA PHE A 80 -22.80 1.38 21.64
C PHE A 80 -21.48 0.64 21.40
N SER A 81 -21.29 0.14 20.15
CA SER A 81 -20.11 -0.63 19.74
C SER A 81 -19.41 -0.08 18.50
N SER A 82 -19.90 1.03 17.94
CA SER A 82 -19.25 1.63 16.76
C SER A 82 -17.80 2.03 17.10
N PRO A 83 -16.77 1.52 16.38
CA PRO A 83 -15.36 1.78 16.71
C PRO A 83 -15.02 3.27 16.79
N LYS A 84 -15.60 4.08 15.90
CA LYS A 84 -15.39 5.54 15.91
C LYS A 84 -15.96 6.20 17.17
N LYS A 85 -17.19 5.82 17.57
CA LYS A 85 -17.83 6.38 18.78
C LYS A 85 -17.11 5.91 20.04
N VAL A 86 -16.76 4.63 20.12
CA VAL A 86 -16.03 4.05 21.26
C VAL A 86 -14.66 4.71 21.41
N GLY A 87 -13.87 4.80 20.34
CA GLY A 87 -12.55 5.42 20.37
C GLY A 87 -12.61 6.90 20.80
N SER A 88 -13.60 7.66 20.31
CA SER A 88 -13.79 9.06 20.72
C SER A 88 -14.21 9.17 22.19
N ALA A 89 -15.12 8.31 22.66
CA ALA A 89 -15.60 8.33 24.04
C ALA A 89 -14.46 7.96 25.02
N ILE A 90 -13.70 6.89 24.75
CA ILE A 90 -12.55 6.49 25.57
C ILE A 90 -11.55 7.64 25.67
N ARG A 91 -11.14 8.23 24.52
CA ARG A 91 -10.17 9.34 24.49
C ARG A 91 -10.69 10.53 25.30
N PHE A 92 -11.95 10.87 25.19
CA PHE A 92 -12.55 11.97 25.94
C PHE A 92 -12.52 11.70 27.44
N GLU A 93 -12.93 10.50 27.87
CA GLU A 93 -13.02 10.14 29.29
C GLU A 93 -11.66 10.14 30.00
N ILE A 94 -10.59 9.72 29.30
CA ILE A 94 -9.26 9.60 29.90
C ILE A 94 -8.35 10.80 29.61
N SER A 95 -8.76 11.75 28.75
CA SER A 95 -7.90 12.86 28.30
C SER A 95 -7.42 13.78 29.44
N SER A 96 -8.16 13.89 30.51
CA SER A 96 -7.77 14.68 31.70
C SER A 96 -6.64 14.04 32.51
N GLU A 97 -6.53 12.72 32.50
CA GLU A 97 -5.49 11.95 33.19
C GLU A 97 -4.34 11.58 32.25
N TYR A 98 -4.66 11.36 30.96
CA TYR A 98 -3.71 10.91 29.92
C TYR A 98 -3.81 11.80 28.68
N PRO A 99 -3.11 12.95 28.64
CA PRO A 99 -3.09 13.84 27.49
C PRO A 99 -2.63 13.11 26.21
N PRO A 100 -3.32 13.30 25.07
CA PRO A 100 -3.01 12.58 23.82
C PRO A 100 -1.61 12.85 23.27
N GLU A 101 -1.03 13.99 23.59
CA GLU A 101 0.34 14.38 23.20
C GLU A 101 1.41 13.52 23.89
N ASP A 102 1.14 13.06 25.13
CA ASP A 102 2.09 12.29 25.93
C ASP A 102 1.83 10.80 25.91
N PHE A 103 0.61 10.38 25.53
CA PHE A 103 0.17 9.00 25.61
C PHE A 103 -0.38 8.46 24.28
N ILE A 104 -0.07 7.21 24.01
CA ILE A 104 -0.72 6.42 22.97
C ILE A 104 -1.74 5.49 23.61
N ILE A 105 -2.95 5.45 23.02
CA ILE A 105 -4.09 4.74 23.59
C ILE A 105 -4.63 3.76 22.56
N ASP A 106 -4.81 2.52 22.96
CA ASP A 106 -5.59 1.54 22.19
C ASP A 106 -6.59 0.83 23.07
N TYR A 107 -7.57 0.16 22.47
CA TYR A 107 -8.59 -0.56 23.21
C TYR A 107 -9.02 -1.84 22.50
N VAL A 108 -9.42 -2.82 23.28
CA VAL A 108 -10.04 -4.06 22.81
C VAL A 108 -11.43 -4.21 23.40
N GLN A 109 -12.32 -4.86 22.65
CA GLN A 109 -13.64 -5.19 23.19
C GLN A 109 -13.50 -6.38 24.14
N SER A 110 -13.96 -6.19 25.36
CA SER A 110 -14.05 -7.22 26.40
C SER A 110 -15.46 -7.83 26.45
N ILE A 111 -15.70 -8.74 27.38
CA ILE A 111 -16.99 -9.39 27.58
C ILE A 111 -17.85 -8.50 28.48
N PRO A 112 -19.05 -8.13 28.04
CA PRO A 112 -19.95 -7.28 28.85
C PRO A 112 -20.48 -8.02 30.05
N ARG A 113 -20.58 -7.32 31.20
CA ARG A 113 -21.16 -7.83 32.44
C ARG A 113 -22.61 -7.38 32.62
N GLU A 114 -22.99 -6.26 32.02
CA GLU A 114 -24.33 -5.69 32.13
C GLU A 114 -25.12 -5.93 30.85
N PRO A 115 -26.35 -6.37 30.91
CA PRO A 115 -27.22 -6.50 29.75
C PRO A 115 -27.35 -5.17 28.99
N GLY A 116 -27.26 -5.23 27.65
CA GLY A 116 -27.42 -4.06 26.78
C GLY A 116 -26.19 -3.14 26.68
N ARG A 117 -25.14 -3.40 27.43
CA ARG A 117 -23.88 -2.64 27.32
C ARG A 117 -22.78 -3.46 26.67
N LYS A 118 -21.77 -2.77 26.17
CA LYS A 118 -20.54 -3.36 25.59
C LYS A 118 -19.36 -2.95 26.45
N ALA A 119 -18.52 -3.92 26.83
CA ALA A 119 -17.33 -3.68 27.62
C ALA A 119 -16.11 -3.50 26.76
N PHE A 120 -15.21 -2.63 27.18
CA PHE A 120 -13.94 -2.36 26.52
C PHE A 120 -12.85 -2.22 27.57
N LEU A 121 -11.67 -2.70 27.23
CA LEU A 121 -10.46 -2.47 28.01
C LEU A 121 -9.56 -1.56 27.16
N ALA A 122 -9.19 -0.40 27.70
CA ALA A 122 -8.21 0.48 27.09
C ALA A 122 -6.84 0.26 27.74
N ALA A 123 -5.81 0.33 26.92
CA ALA A 123 -4.41 0.30 27.30
C ALA A 123 -3.76 1.63 26.90
N VAL A 124 -3.10 2.26 27.86
CA VAL A 124 -2.51 3.59 27.77
C VAL A 124 -1.01 3.49 28.05
N ALA A 125 -0.17 3.82 27.09
CA ALA A 125 1.28 3.80 27.23
C ALA A 125 1.87 5.19 26.99
N LYS A 126 2.96 5.55 27.68
CA LYS A 126 3.69 6.80 27.43
C LYS A 126 4.40 6.75 26.08
N ARG A 127 4.17 7.75 25.22
CA ARG A 127 4.83 7.88 23.92
C ARG A 127 6.36 7.86 24.03
N GLU A 128 6.90 8.52 25.04
CA GLU A 128 8.34 8.55 25.28
C GLU A 128 8.92 7.15 25.52
N ILE A 129 8.23 6.32 26.33
CA ILE A 129 8.66 4.94 26.60
C ILE A 129 8.63 4.11 25.30
N VAL A 130 7.52 4.19 24.59
CA VAL A 130 7.37 3.45 23.31
C VAL A 130 8.47 3.88 22.34
N ARG A 131 8.73 5.18 22.19
CA ARG A 131 9.78 5.70 21.31
C ARG A 131 11.18 5.23 21.71
N LYS A 132 11.50 5.25 23.01
CA LYS A 132 12.79 4.74 23.51
C LYS A 132 12.98 3.26 23.18
N ARG A 133 11.92 2.44 23.33
CA ARG A 133 11.98 1.02 22.99
C ARG A 133 12.13 0.79 21.48
N ILE A 134 11.43 1.58 20.65
CA ILE A 134 11.57 1.53 19.19
C ILE A 134 13.01 1.83 18.79
N ASN A 135 13.57 2.95 19.25
CA ASN A 135 14.93 3.36 18.92
C ASN A 135 15.95 2.29 19.30
N ALA A 136 15.82 1.71 20.49
CA ALA A 136 16.74 0.66 20.94
C ALA A 136 16.71 -0.61 20.06
N VAL A 137 15.54 -0.97 19.55
CA VAL A 137 15.36 -2.12 18.66
C VAL A 137 15.91 -1.83 17.25
N GLU A 138 15.67 -0.63 16.74
CA GLU A 138 16.12 -0.23 15.41
C GLU A 138 17.63 0.01 15.35
N GLU A 139 18.22 0.62 16.37
CA GLU A 139 19.66 0.80 16.52
C GLU A 139 20.42 -0.54 16.60
N ALA A 140 19.74 -1.58 17.11
CA ALA A 140 20.26 -2.94 17.09
C ALA A 140 20.13 -3.66 15.74
N GLY A 141 19.63 -2.98 14.70
CA GLY A 141 19.48 -3.51 13.33
C GLY A 141 18.31 -4.50 13.17
N LEU A 142 17.32 -4.43 14.06
CA LEU A 142 16.08 -5.18 13.97
C LEU A 142 14.99 -4.32 13.33
N ARG A 143 14.03 -4.97 12.65
CA ARG A 143 12.89 -4.31 12.01
C ARG A 143 11.61 -4.58 12.79
N ILE A 144 10.98 -3.55 13.33
CA ILE A 144 9.71 -3.66 14.02
C ILE A 144 8.59 -3.91 12.99
N VAL A 145 7.75 -4.91 13.24
CA VAL A 145 6.58 -5.25 12.40
C VAL A 145 5.26 -5.12 13.16
N GLY A 146 5.32 -4.76 14.42
CA GLY A 146 4.19 -4.49 15.29
C GLY A 146 4.64 -4.17 16.69
N ILE A 147 3.79 -3.45 17.43
CA ILE A 147 4.00 -3.11 18.84
C ILE A 147 2.69 -3.44 19.57
N THR A 148 2.78 -4.28 20.59
CA THR A 148 1.62 -4.73 21.37
C THR A 148 1.95 -4.79 22.86
N SER A 149 1.02 -5.23 23.71
CA SER A 149 1.27 -5.46 25.15
C SER A 149 1.50 -6.94 25.47
N ASP A 150 2.19 -7.21 26.55
CA ASP A 150 2.31 -8.53 27.16
C ASP A 150 0.96 -9.17 27.50
N LEU A 151 0.00 -8.39 28.02
CA LEU A 151 -1.37 -8.84 28.24
C LEU A 151 -2.03 -9.38 26.97
N SER A 152 -1.83 -8.73 25.82
CA SER A 152 -2.35 -9.21 24.54
C SER A 152 -1.73 -10.53 24.12
N THR A 153 -0.45 -10.65 24.27
CA THR A 153 0.27 -11.88 23.89
C THR A 153 -0.01 -13.02 24.86
N LEU A 154 -0.13 -12.75 26.16
CA LEU A 154 -0.65 -13.72 27.12
C LEU A 154 -2.07 -14.18 26.76
N GLY A 155 -2.96 -13.26 26.41
CA GLY A 155 -4.29 -13.60 25.91
C GLY A 155 -4.24 -14.52 24.69
N ASN A 156 -3.33 -14.27 23.78
CA ASN A 156 -3.14 -15.15 22.61
C ASN A 156 -2.54 -16.53 22.99
N PHE A 157 -1.68 -16.58 24.01
CA PHE A 157 -1.06 -17.82 24.48
C PHE A 157 -2.10 -18.74 25.14
N TYR A 158 -3.06 -18.18 25.90
CA TYR A 158 -4.13 -18.90 26.57
C TYR A 158 -5.51 -18.79 25.88
N MET A 159 -5.54 -18.52 24.57
CA MET A 159 -6.79 -18.29 23.85
C MET A 159 -7.71 -19.51 23.73
N ASP A 160 -7.15 -20.71 23.86
CA ASP A 160 -7.92 -21.97 23.83
C ASP A 160 -8.60 -22.28 25.15
N GLU A 161 -8.20 -21.63 26.25
CA GLU A 161 -8.83 -21.76 27.56
C GLU A 161 -10.14 -20.98 27.61
N ALA A 162 -11.22 -21.64 28.08
CA ALA A 162 -12.52 -21.01 28.22
C ALA A 162 -12.44 -19.85 29.22
N GLU A 163 -11.80 -20.08 30.36
CA GLU A 163 -11.44 -19.09 31.36
C GLU A 163 -10.07 -19.42 31.94
N ALA A 164 -9.21 -18.43 32.10
CA ALA A 164 -7.90 -18.58 32.70
C ALA A 164 -7.59 -17.40 33.62
N LEU A 165 -7.35 -17.69 34.89
CA LEU A 165 -6.72 -16.76 35.81
C LEU A 165 -5.20 -16.91 35.62
N ILE A 166 -4.54 -15.86 35.18
CA ILE A 166 -3.11 -15.86 34.89
C ILE A 166 -2.37 -14.99 35.89
N MET A 167 -1.21 -15.47 36.30
CA MET A 167 -0.20 -14.73 37.02
C MET A 167 1.10 -14.78 36.22
N ASP A 168 1.42 -13.70 35.51
CA ASP A 168 2.70 -13.53 34.80
C ASP A 168 3.65 -12.68 35.63
N THR A 169 4.82 -13.25 35.98
CA THR A 169 5.76 -12.60 36.87
C THR A 169 6.97 -12.07 36.10
N GLY A 170 7.12 -10.75 36.06
CA GLY A 170 8.34 -10.08 35.59
C GLY A 170 9.40 -10.00 36.71
N GLU A 171 10.52 -9.32 36.43
CA GLU A 171 11.54 -9.01 37.45
C GLU A 171 11.02 -7.95 38.43
N SER A 172 10.31 -6.91 37.94
CA SER A 172 9.87 -5.73 38.71
C SER A 172 8.39 -5.75 39.07
N HIS A 173 7.55 -6.58 38.43
CA HIS A 173 6.09 -6.55 38.60
C HIS A 173 5.46 -7.93 38.41
N ILE A 174 4.22 -8.07 38.85
CA ILE A 174 3.37 -9.24 38.63
C ILE A 174 2.09 -8.77 37.96
N LEU A 175 1.80 -9.31 36.79
CA LEU A 175 0.56 -9.11 36.08
C LEU A 175 -0.44 -10.21 36.40
N PHE A 176 -1.57 -9.84 36.99
CA PHE A 176 -2.74 -10.72 37.12
C PHE A 176 -3.77 -10.37 36.06
N SER A 177 -4.28 -11.38 35.39
CA SER A 177 -5.40 -11.20 34.46
C SER A 177 -6.35 -12.38 34.52
N LEU A 178 -7.65 -12.09 34.52
CA LEU A 178 -8.65 -13.10 34.19
C LEU A 178 -8.98 -12.95 32.72
N LEU A 179 -8.75 -14.02 31.97
CA LEU A 179 -9.04 -14.10 30.53
C LEU A 179 -10.26 -15.02 30.30
N ALA A 180 -11.04 -14.72 29.26
CA ALA A 180 -12.01 -15.66 28.73
C ALA A 180 -11.77 -15.77 27.21
N HIS A 181 -11.43 -16.98 26.75
CA HIS A 181 -11.00 -17.22 25.37
C HIS A 181 -9.93 -16.22 24.91
N GLY A 182 -8.94 -15.97 25.73
CA GLY A 182 -7.87 -15.02 25.49
C GLY A 182 -8.24 -13.54 25.56
N VAL A 183 -9.49 -13.21 25.86
CA VAL A 183 -9.95 -11.82 26.00
C VAL A 183 -9.85 -11.39 27.46
N PRO A 184 -9.13 -10.30 27.79
CA PRO A 184 -9.01 -9.86 29.18
C PRO A 184 -10.35 -9.33 29.70
N LEU A 185 -10.77 -9.89 30.86
CA LEU A 185 -11.93 -9.46 31.63
C LEU A 185 -11.52 -8.52 32.76
N PHE A 186 -10.43 -8.84 33.44
CA PHE A 186 -9.85 -8.10 34.54
C PHE A 186 -8.35 -8.08 34.42
N VAL A 187 -7.75 -6.99 34.80
CA VAL A 187 -6.31 -6.81 34.81
C VAL A 187 -5.91 -6.10 36.10
N ARG A 188 -4.84 -6.58 36.71
CA ARG A 188 -4.21 -5.93 37.85
C ARG A 188 -2.71 -6.13 37.75
N ASP A 189 -1.98 -5.03 37.74
CA ASP A 189 -0.53 -5.00 37.83
C ASP A 189 -0.12 -4.70 39.25
N ILE A 190 0.86 -5.45 39.77
CA ILE A 190 1.40 -5.30 41.14
C ILE A 190 2.89 -4.96 40.97
N PRO A 191 3.38 -3.83 41.50
CA PRO A 191 4.78 -3.40 41.33
C PRO A 191 5.75 -4.14 42.26
N ILE A 192 5.64 -5.46 42.31
CA ILE A 192 6.54 -6.36 43.04
C ILE A 192 6.78 -7.55 42.12
N GLY A 193 8.02 -7.81 41.73
CA GLY A 193 8.38 -8.92 40.83
C GLY A 193 9.31 -9.92 41.49
N ALA A 194 9.83 -10.82 40.66
CA ALA A 194 10.70 -11.92 41.11
C ALA A 194 11.98 -11.46 41.79
N SER A 195 12.54 -10.30 41.32
CA SER A 195 13.76 -9.75 41.91
C SER A 195 13.58 -9.29 43.36
N GLN A 196 12.44 -8.62 43.65
CA GLN A 196 12.11 -8.15 44.98
C GLN A 196 11.77 -9.32 45.91
N ILE A 197 11.04 -10.32 45.44
CA ILE A 197 10.72 -11.52 46.23
C ILE A 197 12.04 -12.23 46.60
N ARG A 198 12.95 -12.46 45.65
CA ARG A 198 14.24 -13.08 45.88
C ARG A 198 15.09 -12.34 46.94
N LYS A 199 15.23 -11.00 46.76
CA LYS A 199 15.95 -10.15 47.70
C LYS A 199 15.33 -10.21 49.11
N GLY A 200 14.00 -10.20 49.20
CA GLY A 200 13.27 -10.31 50.44
C GLY A 200 13.48 -11.65 51.14
N MET A 201 13.63 -12.75 50.41
CA MET A 201 13.91 -14.07 50.99
C MET A 201 15.32 -14.18 51.60
N GLU A 202 16.25 -13.37 51.16
CA GLU A 202 17.63 -13.31 51.73
C GLU A 202 17.67 -12.56 53.06
N MET A 203 16.60 -11.82 53.43
CA MET A 203 16.52 -11.02 54.64
C MET A 203 15.58 -11.65 55.65
N PRO A 204 16.05 -12.03 56.87
CA PRO A 204 15.22 -12.78 57.85
C PRO A 204 13.93 -12.11 58.30
N GLU A 205 13.86 -10.78 58.27
CA GLU A 205 12.70 -10.00 58.69
C GLU A 205 11.86 -9.43 57.51
N ASP A 206 12.23 -9.74 56.25
CA ASP A 206 11.53 -9.21 55.11
C ASP A 206 10.12 -9.82 54.98
N ARG A 207 9.16 -8.92 54.67
CA ARG A 207 7.74 -9.28 54.54
C ARG A 207 7.31 -9.32 53.07
N THR A 208 8.21 -9.21 52.13
CA THR A 208 7.91 -9.13 50.67
C THR A 208 7.10 -10.33 50.22
N LEU A 209 7.51 -11.53 50.50
CA LEU A 209 6.78 -12.76 50.11
C LEU A 209 5.35 -12.75 50.72
N ARG A 210 5.19 -12.36 52.01
CA ARG A 210 3.86 -12.24 52.65
C ARG A 210 3.01 -11.15 51.97
N SER A 211 3.63 -10.03 51.61
CA SER A 211 2.94 -8.96 50.90
C SER A 211 2.44 -9.41 49.55
N VAL A 212 3.27 -10.13 48.75
CA VAL A 212 2.88 -10.70 47.45
C VAL A 212 1.72 -11.68 47.62
N VAL A 213 1.81 -12.62 48.54
CA VAL A 213 0.72 -13.59 48.83
C VAL A 213 -0.54 -12.87 49.26
N GLY A 214 -0.43 -11.80 50.05
CA GLY A 214 -1.57 -10.95 50.45
C GLY A 214 -2.21 -10.23 49.26
N GLU A 215 -1.39 -9.71 48.33
CA GLU A 215 -1.89 -9.09 47.09
C GLU A 215 -2.52 -10.12 46.14
N MET A 216 -1.94 -11.31 46.02
CA MET A 216 -2.54 -12.43 45.29
C MET A 216 -3.93 -12.77 45.81
N LYS A 217 -4.05 -12.99 47.11
CA LYS A 217 -5.35 -13.30 47.77
C LYS A 217 -6.36 -12.19 47.52
N ARG A 218 -6.01 -10.91 47.71
CA ARG A 218 -6.87 -9.74 47.44
C ARG A 218 -7.32 -9.69 45.99
N THR A 219 -6.38 -9.97 45.04
CA THR A 219 -6.67 -9.95 43.61
C THR A 219 -7.66 -11.04 43.23
N VAL A 220 -7.43 -12.28 43.70
CA VAL A 220 -8.33 -13.42 43.45
C VAL A 220 -9.71 -13.18 44.06
N LEU A 221 -9.79 -12.67 45.30
CA LEU A 221 -11.06 -12.32 45.91
C LEU A 221 -11.79 -11.23 45.12
N SER A 222 -11.11 -10.22 44.68
CA SER A 222 -11.67 -9.17 43.81
C SER A 222 -12.19 -9.72 42.49
N PHE A 223 -11.46 -10.64 41.85
CA PHE A 223 -11.88 -11.26 40.61
C PHE A 223 -13.07 -12.19 40.82
N ASN A 224 -13.04 -13.01 41.87
CA ASN A 224 -14.15 -13.88 42.26
C ASN A 224 -15.45 -13.07 42.49
N ALA A 225 -15.36 -11.96 43.24
CA ALA A 225 -16.50 -11.09 43.46
C ALA A 225 -17.04 -10.48 42.16
N LYS A 226 -16.17 -10.13 41.25
CA LYS A 226 -16.55 -9.57 39.96
C LYS A 226 -17.03 -10.64 38.97
N ALA A 227 -16.45 -11.84 38.98
CA ALA A 227 -16.78 -12.94 38.05
C ALA A 227 -18.02 -13.74 38.54
N GLY A 228 -18.38 -13.64 39.81
CA GLY A 228 -19.48 -14.40 40.41
C GLY A 228 -19.15 -15.89 40.61
N GLN A 229 -17.88 -16.23 40.67
CA GLN A 229 -17.39 -17.60 40.83
C GLN A 229 -16.16 -17.68 41.73
N THR A 230 -15.79 -18.87 42.17
CA THR A 230 -14.61 -19.10 43.01
C THR A 230 -13.46 -19.68 42.21
N LEU A 231 -12.53 -18.80 41.84
CA LEU A 231 -11.28 -19.19 41.17
C LEU A 231 -10.28 -19.65 42.22
N ARG A 232 -9.67 -20.82 42.01
CA ARG A 232 -8.59 -21.36 42.84
C ARG A 232 -7.36 -21.75 42.01
N GLU A 233 -7.56 -22.05 40.75
CA GLU A 233 -6.53 -22.41 39.79
C GLU A 233 -5.95 -21.16 39.16
N VAL A 234 -4.63 -21.09 39.10
CA VAL A 234 -3.87 -19.97 38.53
C VAL A 234 -2.81 -20.48 37.58
N TYR A 235 -2.89 -20.10 36.32
CA TYR A 235 -1.85 -20.38 35.34
C TYR A 235 -0.63 -19.49 35.62
N ILE A 236 0.50 -20.12 35.87
CA ILE A 236 1.74 -19.43 36.24
C ILE A 236 2.61 -19.27 35.01
N SER A 237 3.12 -18.05 34.80
CA SER A 237 4.07 -17.73 33.75
C SER A 237 5.12 -16.70 34.19
N GLY A 238 6.11 -16.49 33.32
CA GLY A 238 7.12 -15.46 33.53
C GLY A 238 8.32 -15.88 34.36
N ASN A 239 9.06 -14.89 34.85
CA ASN A 239 10.40 -15.05 35.44
C ASN A 239 10.45 -15.88 36.71
N ILE A 240 9.33 -16.03 37.42
CA ILE A 240 9.28 -16.85 38.62
C ILE A 240 9.64 -18.31 38.32
N LEU A 241 9.31 -18.80 37.13
CA LEU A 241 9.62 -20.14 36.66
C LEU A 241 11.12 -20.36 36.38
N LEU A 242 11.86 -19.24 36.21
CA LEU A 242 13.33 -19.25 36.11
C LEU A 242 14.03 -19.22 37.47
N GLN A 243 13.25 -19.15 38.58
CA GLN A 243 13.73 -19.01 39.93
C GLN A 243 13.05 -20.06 40.84
N PRO A 244 13.47 -21.35 40.80
CA PRO A 244 12.77 -22.45 41.49
C PRO A 244 12.58 -22.22 42.99
N ILE A 245 13.52 -21.59 43.66
CA ILE A 245 13.45 -21.35 45.12
C ILE A 245 12.31 -20.33 45.40
N VAL A 246 12.20 -19.28 44.61
CA VAL A 246 11.16 -18.26 44.76
C VAL A 246 9.77 -18.85 44.41
N TYR A 247 9.71 -19.65 43.35
CA TYR A 247 8.49 -20.32 42.92
C TYR A 247 7.94 -21.27 43.98
N GLU A 248 8.79 -22.16 44.54
CA GLU A 248 8.40 -23.09 45.60
C GLU A 248 7.99 -22.36 46.88
N ALA A 249 8.68 -21.32 47.28
CA ALA A 249 8.29 -20.50 48.43
C ALA A 249 6.93 -19.83 48.24
N LEU A 250 6.64 -19.33 47.06
CA LEU A 250 5.34 -18.71 46.73
C LEU A 250 4.23 -19.78 46.74
N LYS A 251 4.47 -20.92 46.14
CA LYS A 251 3.54 -22.06 46.06
C LYS A 251 3.16 -22.56 47.44
N GLN A 252 4.13 -22.77 48.31
CA GLN A 252 3.91 -23.22 49.68
C GLN A 252 3.18 -22.20 50.56
N SER A 253 3.32 -20.90 50.26
CA SER A 253 2.71 -19.80 51.02
C SER A 253 1.32 -19.43 50.51
N SER A 254 0.86 -20.00 49.40
CA SER A 254 -0.41 -19.69 48.73
C SER A 254 -1.40 -20.84 48.91
N ASP A 255 -2.71 -20.50 49.03
CA ASP A 255 -3.80 -21.46 49.01
C ASP A 255 -4.33 -21.71 47.53
N LEU A 256 -3.63 -21.19 46.51
CA LEU A 256 -3.98 -21.35 45.12
C LEU A 256 -3.29 -22.57 44.51
N GLU A 257 -3.97 -23.20 43.59
CA GLU A 257 -3.43 -24.27 42.77
C GLU A 257 -2.74 -23.67 41.54
N PHE A 258 -1.43 -23.91 41.44
CA PHE A 258 -0.60 -23.38 40.36
C PHE A 258 -0.56 -24.36 39.20
N LEU A 259 -1.04 -23.89 38.03
CA LEU A 259 -1.06 -24.65 36.80
C LEU A 259 0.08 -24.18 35.89
N GLU A 260 0.85 -25.15 35.39
CA GLU A 260 1.97 -24.96 34.46
C GLU A 260 1.62 -25.54 33.08
N GLU A 261 0.34 -25.70 32.78
CA GLU A 261 -0.12 -26.27 31.52
C GLU A 261 0.25 -25.42 30.31
N LYS A 262 0.58 -26.08 29.22
CA LYS A 262 0.88 -25.44 27.93
C LYS A 262 -0.34 -25.46 27.04
N PRO A 263 -0.52 -24.44 26.19
CA PRO A 263 -1.57 -24.47 25.20
C PRO A 263 -1.45 -25.67 24.27
N GLN A 264 -2.56 -26.30 23.94
CA GLN A 264 -2.62 -27.38 22.96
C GLN A 264 -2.22 -26.83 21.59
N GLY A 265 -1.34 -27.56 20.88
CA GLY A 265 -0.90 -27.19 19.53
C GLY A 265 0.42 -26.40 19.45
N LEU A 266 1.06 -26.11 20.58
CA LEU A 266 2.42 -25.60 20.59
C LEU A 266 3.39 -26.75 20.29
N GLY A 267 3.84 -26.88 19.05
CA GLY A 267 4.93 -27.80 18.67
C GLY A 267 6.27 -27.22 19.11
N ILE A 268 6.66 -27.46 20.36
CA ILE A 268 7.96 -27.04 20.85
C ILE A 268 8.94 -28.16 20.58
N GLN A 269 9.87 -27.92 19.67
CA GLN A 269 11.03 -28.78 19.48
C GLN A 269 12.05 -28.51 20.60
N ALA A 270 12.16 -29.38 21.52
CA ALA A 270 13.06 -29.38 22.68
C ALA A 270 12.67 -28.41 23.81
N GLU A 271 12.21 -28.96 24.92
CA GLU A 271 12.17 -28.26 26.20
C GLU A 271 13.59 -28.25 26.78
N ASP A 272 14.13 -27.06 26.97
CA ASP A 272 15.28 -26.85 27.82
C ASP A 272 14.76 -26.75 29.27
N PRO A 273 15.14 -27.66 30.19
CA PRO A 273 14.70 -27.56 31.58
C PRO A 273 15.12 -26.27 32.26
N ALA A 274 16.18 -25.61 31.78
CA ALA A 274 16.62 -24.30 32.27
C ALA A 274 15.73 -23.17 31.78
N HIS A 275 14.95 -23.37 30.72
CA HIS A 275 14.08 -22.38 30.11
C HIS A 275 12.68 -22.95 29.90
N PRO A 276 11.86 -23.10 30.94
CA PRO A 276 10.51 -23.63 30.81
C PRO A 276 9.67 -22.72 29.91
N VAL A 277 8.87 -23.35 29.07
CA VAL A 277 8.08 -22.65 28.03
C VAL A 277 7.22 -21.52 28.61
N ASN A 278 6.59 -21.78 29.73
CA ASN A 278 5.70 -20.79 30.37
C ASN A 278 6.46 -19.57 30.92
N ALA A 279 7.79 -19.68 31.13
CA ALA A 279 8.59 -18.49 31.45
C ALA A 279 8.60 -17.45 30.33
N PHE A 280 8.31 -17.87 29.11
CA PHE A 280 8.26 -17.05 27.92
C PHE A 280 6.85 -16.94 27.31
N ALA A 281 5.80 -17.24 28.07
CA ALA A 281 4.40 -17.24 27.61
C ALA A 281 4.01 -15.93 26.91
N SER A 282 4.36 -14.78 27.51
CA SER A 282 4.11 -13.47 26.96
C SER A 282 4.81 -13.22 25.61
N LEU A 283 5.98 -13.83 25.37
CA LEU A 283 6.66 -13.75 24.07
C LEU A 283 6.08 -14.75 23.07
N LEU A 284 5.76 -15.96 23.52
CA LEU A 284 5.25 -17.03 22.65
C LEU A 284 3.88 -16.72 22.05
N GLY A 285 3.03 -16.00 22.79
CA GLY A 285 1.76 -15.49 22.28
C GLY A 285 1.89 -14.56 21.07
N ALA A 286 3.10 -14.05 20.80
CA ALA A 286 3.40 -13.30 19.59
C ALA A 286 3.19 -14.12 18.31
N ALA A 287 3.22 -15.42 18.38
CA ALA A 287 2.94 -16.31 17.24
C ALA A 287 1.55 -16.09 16.65
N TRP A 288 0.60 -15.67 17.46
CA TRP A 288 -0.80 -15.46 17.09
C TRP A 288 -1.23 -13.99 17.08
N TRP A 289 -0.32 -13.02 17.25
CA TRP A 289 -0.65 -11.60 17.40
C TRP A 289 -1.56 -11.00 16.32
N LYS A 290 -1.55 -11.57 15.09
CA LYS A 290 -2.45 -11.16 14.00
C LYS A 290 -3.83 -11.82 14.04
N ARG A 291 -4.01 -12.88 14.83
CA ARG A 291 -5.26 -13.65 14.92
C ARG A 291 -6.11 -13.24 16.13
N GLY A 292 -5.45 -12.83 17.21
CA GLY A 292 -6.10 -12.44 18.46
C GLY A 292 -6.58 -11.01 18.47
N LYS A 293 -7.35 -10.68 19.53
CA LYS A 293 -7.73 -9.29 19.87
C LYS A 293 -6.58 -8.68 20.67
N SER A 294 -5.66 -8.03 19.98
CA SER A 294 -4.47 -7.44 20.57
C SER A 294 -4.51 -5.94 20.53
N PHE A 295 -3.99 -5.29 21.56
CA PHE A 295 -3.68 -3.86 21.51
C PHE A 295 -2.65 -3.59 20.43
N ASN A 296 -2.82 -2.49 19.71
CA ASN A 296 -1.90 -2.05 18.67
C ASN A 296 -1.36 -0.66 18.98
N PHE A 297 -0.10 -0.59 19.41
CA PHE A 297 0.63 0.65 19.61
C PHE A 297 1.48 1.04 18.38
N PHE A 298 1.53 0.17 17.35
CA PHE A 298 2.19 0.44 16.08
C PHE A 298 1.26 1.23 15.16
N LYS A 299 0.95 2.45 15.55
CA LYS A 299 0.02 3.37 14.87
C LYS A 299 0.43 4.82 15.11
N GLU A 300 -0.26 5.76 14.48
CA GLU A 300 0.05 7.19 14.51
C GLU A 300 1.49 7.44 14.06
N GLU A 301 2.30 8.17 14.80
CA GLU A 301 3.70 8.45 14.46
C GLU A 301 4.63 7.23 14.52
N PHE A 302 4.20 6.15 15.19
CA PHE A 302 4.96 4.90 15.27
C PHE A 302 4.65 3.91 14.15
N ALA A 303 3.57 4.14 13.39
CA ALA A 303 3.33 3.35 12.20
C ALA A 303 4.49 3.58 11.23
N GLU A 304 5.18 2.50 10.84
CA GLU A 304 6.06 2.61 9.66
C GLU A 304 5.26 3.32 8.57
N SER A 305 5.80 4.42 8.07
CA SER A 305 5.47 4.86 6.73
C SER A 305 5.97 3.75 5.80
N GLU A 306 5.19 2.67 5.67
CA GLU A 306 5.53 1.65 4.68
C GLU A 306 5.65 2.38 3.35
N PRO A 307 6.83 2.38 2.70
CA PRO A 307 6.98 2.96 1.37
C PRO A 307 6.09 2.27 0.33
N GLY A 308 5.21 1.37 0.76
CA GLY A 308 4.33 0.57 -0.08
C GLY A 308 2.82 0.70 0.15
N THR A 309 2.32 1.06 1.35
CA THR A 309 0.86 1.04 1.59
C THR A 309 0.15 2.27 1.08
N VAL A 310 0.75 3.45 1.20
CA VAL A 310 0.24 4.67 0.55
C VAL A 310 0.35 4.48 -0.96
N GLY A 311 1.48 3.93 -1.45
CA GLY A 311 1.69 3.58 -2.86
C GLY A 311 0.70 2.52 -3.37
N MET A 312 0.38 1.50 -2.59
CA MET A 312 -0.52 0.42 -3.03
C MET A 312 -1.99 0.86 -3.16
N THR A 313 -2.45 1.79 -2.32
CA THR A 313 -3.79 2.37 -2.45
C THR A 313 -3.88 3.29 -3.67
N TYR A 314 -2.89 4.16 -3.89
CA TYR A 314 -2.79 4.97 -5.10
C TYR A 314 -2.56 4.11 -6.34
N PHE A 315 -1.77 3.05 -6.25
CA PHE A 315 -1.55 2.10 -7.35
C PHE A 315 -2.85 1.37 -7.74
N LYS A 316 -3.69 0.95 -6.80
CA LYS A 316 -5.02 0.39 -7.08
C LYS A 316 -5.93 1.39 -7.80
N TRP A 317 -5.97 2.64 -7.34
CA TRP A 317 -6.74 3.68 -8.02
C TRP A 317 -6.17 4.05 -9.39
N ALA A 318 -4.83 4.09 -9.53
CA ALA A 318 -4.16 4.31 -10.80
C ALA A 318 -4.43 3.17 -11.81
N THR A 319 -4.42 1.92 -11.37
CA THR A 319 -4.78 0.77 -12.24
C THR A 319 -6.24 0.78 -12.65
N ILE A 320 -7.17 1.16 -11.76
CA ILE A 320 -8.60 1.31 -12.10
C ILE A 320 -8.80 2.44 -13.12
N LEU A 321 -8.14 3.60 -12.91
CA LEU A 321 -8.17 4.72 -13.85
C LEU A 321 -7.56 4.37 -15.20
N ALA A 322 -6.42 3.69 -15.23
CA ALA A 322 -5.79 3.20 -16.46
C ALA A 322 -6.69 2.20 -17.21
N ALA A 323 -7.31 1.27 -16.49
CA ALA A 323 -8.26 0.33 -17.08
C ALA A 323 -9.51 1.04 -17.65
N ALA A 324 -10.04 2.03 -16.94
CA ALA A 324 -11.17 2.84 -17.41
C ALA A 324 -10.81 3.66 -18.66
N LEU A 325 -9.61 4.26 -18.69
CA LEU A 325 -9.09 4.99 -19.86
C LEU A 325 -8.90 4.05 -21.06
N PHE A 326 -8.32 2.88 -20.82
CA PHE A 326 -8.15 1.86 -21.86
C PHE A 326 -9.49 1.42 -22.43
N PHE A 327 -10.49 1.18 -21.56
CA PHE A 327 -11.83 0.80 -21.98
C PHE A 327 -12.53 1.91 -22.78
N ALA A 328 -12.36 3.18 -22.38
CA ALA A 328 -12.90 4.32 -23.12
C ALA A 328 -12.26 4.47 -24.51
N LEU A 329 -10.93 4.33 -24.60
CA LEU A 329 -10.22 4.38 -25.89
C LEU A 329 -10.59 3.20 -26.80
N PHE A 330 -10.70 1.99 -26.23
CA PHE A 330 -11.11 0.80 -26.96
C PHE A 330 -12.57 0.93 -27.47
N SER A 331 -13.46 1.40 -26.62
CA SER A 331 -14.88 1.66 -26.99
C SER A 331 -14.99 2.73 -28.08
N SER A 332 -14.19 3.82 -27.97
CA SER A 332 -14.12 4.86 -29.00
C SER A 332 -13.60 4.30 -30.34
N SER A 333 -12.58 3.44 -30.31
CA SER A 333 -12.05 2.80 -31.50
C SER A 333 -13.08 1.89 -32.18
N LEU A 334 -13.80 1.08 -31.39
CA LEU A 334 -14.88 0.24 -31.90
C LEU A 334 -16.00 1.09 -32.52
N PHE A 335 -16.39 2.16 -31.85
CA PHE A 335 -17.42 3.06 -32.36
C PHE A 335 -17.02 3.69 -33.71
N ASN A 336 -15.73 4.09 -33.84
CA ASN A 336 -15.20 4.61 -35.09
C ASN A 336 -15.20 3.57 -36.22
N LEU A 337 -14.88 2.30 -35.90
CA LEU A 337 -14.96 1.22 -36.89
C LEU A 337 -16.40 1.00 -37.40
N PHE A 338 -17.37 0.94 -36.48
CA PHE A 338 -18.79 0.83 -36.85
C PHE A 338 -19.30 2.03 -37.64
N ALA A 339 -18.81 3.24 -37.29
CA ALA A 339 -19.17 4.47 -38.01
C ALA A 339 -18.59 4.47 -39.43
N LEU A 340 -17.36 3.96 -39.60
CA LEU A 340 -16.71 3.81 -40.93
C LEU A 340 -17.44 2.77 -41.79
N GLU A 341 -17.77 1.61 -41.26
CA GLU A 341 -18.55 0.60 -41.97
C GLU A 341 -19.93 1.14 -42.44
N LYS A 342 -20.62 1.88 -41.59
CA LYS A 342 -21.90 2.51 -41.97
C LYS A 342 -21.70 3.56 -43.08
N ARG A 343 -20.62 4.36 -43.01
CA ARG A 343 -20.30 5.35 -44.03
C ARG A 343 -19.94 4.70 -45.36
N GLU A 344 -19.15 3.64 -45.33
CA GLU A 344 -18.79 2.87 -46.52
C GLU A 344 -20.06 2.27 -47.19
N ALA A 345 -20.91 1.63 -46.41
CA ALA A 345 -22.16 1.07 -46.91
C ALA A 345 -23.13 2.14 -47.48
N PHE A 346 -23.14 3.32 -46.84
CA PHE A 346 -23.93 4.47 -47.34
C PHE A 346 -23.37 5.01 -48.66
N LEU A 347 -22.06 5.27 -48.72
CA LEU A 347 -21.40 5.76 -49.94
C LEU A 347 -21.51 4.74 -51.07
N THR A 348 -21.34 3.48 -50.84
CA THR A 348 -21.50 2.42 -51.85
C THR A 348 -22.93 2.42 -52.43
N ARG A 349 -23.95 2.54 -51.58
CA ARG A 349 -25.36 2.63 -52.03
C ARG A 349 -25.61 3.89 -52.87
N GLU A 350 -25.05 5.06 -52.47
CA GLU A 350 -25.25 6.31 -53.17
C GLU A 350 -24.52 6.31 -54.53
N ILE A 351 -23.30 5.73 -54.60
CA ILE A 351 -22.55 5.51 -55.85
C ILE A 351 -23.36 4.58 -56.76
N GLN A 352 -23.87 3.51 -56.24
CA GLN A 352 -24.68 2.53 -57.01
C GLN A 352 -25.93 3.14 -57.54
N LYS A 353 -26.66 3.95 -56.73
CA LYS A 353 -27.86 4.66 -57.13
C LYS A 353 -27.59 5.69 -58.24
N THR A 354 -26.48 6.44 -58.10
CA THR A 354 -26.08 7.46 -59.09
C THR A 354 -25.67 6.75 -60.41
N TYR A 355 -24.92 5.66 -60.31
CA TYR A 355 -24.53 4.88 -61.47
C TYR A 355 -25.75 4.27 -62.22
N THR A 356 -26.69 3.65 -61.53
CA THR A 356 -27.88 3.08 -62.13
C THR A 356 -28.81 4.14 -62.75
N GLY A 357 -28.84 5.34 -62.15
CA GLY A 357 -29.54 6.49 -62.72
C GLY A 357 -28.88 7.03 -64.01
N ALA A 358 -27.58 7.03 -64.09
CA ALA A 358 -26.84 7.51 -65.26
C ALA A 358 -26.72 6.51 -66.40
N PHE A 359 -26.76 5.19 -66.11
CA PHE A 359 -26.60 4.10 -67.10
C PHE A 359 -27.72 3.05 -66.97
N PRO A 360 -28.98 3.37 -67.33
CA PRO A 360 -30.10 2.48 -67.29
C PRO A 360 -29.89 1.34 -68.35
N GLY A 361 -29.60 0.13 -67.89
CA GLY A 361 -29.42 -1.07 -68.74
C GLY A 361 -28.19 -1.93 -68.46
N SER A 362 -27.34 -1.60 -67.53
CA SER A 362 -26.19 -2.41 -67.13
C SER A 362 -26.63 -3.60 -66.27
N LYS A 363 -26.50 -4.83 -66.84
CA LYS A 363 -26.96 -6.10 -66.19
C LYS A 363 -26.03 -6.65 -65.08
N LYS A 364 -24.84 -6.16 -64.89
CA LYS A 364 -23.91 -6.67 -63.85
C LYS A 364 -22.90 -5.57 -63.44
N ILE A 365 -23.05 -5.14 -62.23
CA ILE A 365 -22.18 -4.09 -61.59
C ILE A 365 -21.11 -4.82 -60.80
N VAL A 366 -19.83 -4.67 -61.17
CA VAL A 366 -18.67 -5.28 -60.50
C VAL A 366 -17.74 -4.22 -59.91
N ASP A 367 -17.62 -3.07 -60.60
CA ASP A 367 -16.82 -1.91 -60.19
C ASP A 367 -17.42 -0.65 -60.86
N GLU A 368 -18.24 0.06 -60.10
CA GLU A 368 -19.06 1.19 -60.60
C GLU A 368 -18.16 2.29 -61.18
N VAL A 369 -17.03 2.60 -60.51
CA VAL A 369 -16.14 3.69 -60.89
C VAL A 369 -15.42 3.33 -62.19
N LYS A 370 -14.93 2.11 -62.32
CA LYS A 370 -14.21 1.65 -63.51
C LYS A 370 -15.15 1.51 -64.71
N GLN A 371 -16.36 1.01 -64.48
CA GLN A 371 -17.38 0.92 -65.52
C GLN A 371 -17.88 2.27 -66.00
N ALA A 372 -18.07 3.23 -65.10
CA ALA A 372 -18.43 4.61 -65.44
C ALA A 372 -17.31 5.27 -66.26
N ARG A 373 -16.05 5.08 -65.88
CA ARG A 373 -14.90 5.63 -66.61
C ARG A 373 -14.79 5.03 -68.03
N ASN A 374 -15.00 3.71 -68.17
CA ASN A 374 -14.97 3.06 -69.46
C ASN A 374 -16.15 3.50 -70.36
N ALA A 375 -17.36 3.67 -69.79
CA ALA A 375 -18.54 4.15 -70.54
C ALA A 375 -18.37 5.62 -70.96
N LEU A 376 -17.76 6.45 -70.12
CA LEU A 376 -17.44 7.85 -70.45
C LEU A 376 -16.40 7.90 -71.59
N ASN A 377 -15.33 7.12 -71.49
CA ASN A 377 -14.26 7.02 -72.53
C ASN A 377 -14.84 6.54 -73.85
N ALA A 378 -15.72 5.52 -73.87
CA ALA A 378 -16.40 5.05 -75.07
C ALA A 378 -17.26 6.15 -75.73
N ARG A 379 -18.01 6.93 -74.92
CA ARG A 379 -18.80 8.05 -75.48
C ARG A 379 -17.95 9.19 -75.97
N LEU A 380 -16.79 9.49 -75.32
CA LEU A 380 -15.83 10.48 -75.80
C LEU A 380 -15.18 10.07 -77.11
N THR A 381 -14.97 8.77 -77.32
CA THR A 381 -14.42 8.23 -78.59
C THR A 381 -15.47 8.29 -79.70
N ASP A 382 -16.75 8.02 -79.42
CA ASP A 382 -17.84 8.13 -80.39
C ASP A 382 -18.17 9.55 -80.82
N LEU A 383 -17.86 10.55 -80.02
CA LEU A 383 -18.05 11.97 -80.31
C LEU A 383 -16.87 12.62 -81.10
N GLY A 384 -15.96 11.80 -81.62
CA GLY A 384 -14.93 12.25 -82.57
C GLY A 384 -13.76 13.08 -81.94
N GLY A 385 -13.50 12.81 -80.68
CA GLY A 385 -12.45 13.51 -79.92
C GLY A 385 -11.10 12.80 -79.96
N ASN A 386 -10.57 12.40 -81.10
CA ASN A 386 -9.18 11.97 -81.26
C ASN A 386 -8.32 13.17 -81.68
N ASN A 387 -7.93 13.99 -80.71
CA ASN A 387 -6.69 14.78 -80.84
C ASN A 387 -5.99 14.82 -79.49
N PRO A 388 -4.91 14.09 -79.30
CA PRO A 388 -4.07 14.20 -78.13
C PRO A 388 -3.09 15.35 -78.28
N SER A 389 -3.57 16.53 -78.57
CA SER A 389 -2.74 17.72 -78.58
C SER A 389 -3.17 18.68 -77.51
N MET A 390 -2.42 18.69 -76.43
CA MET A 390 -2.18 19.80 -75.54
C MET A 390 -3.42 20.45 -74.89
N ARG A 391 -3.97 19.82 -73.86
CA ARG A 391 -4.65 20.57 -72.80
C ARG A 391 -3.90 20.26 -71.50
N THR A 392 -2.99 21.15 -71.18
CA THR A 392 -2.32 21.10 -69.87
C THR A 392 -3.37 21.10 -68.78
N SER A 393 -3.48 19.98 -68.08
CA SER A 393 -4.44 19.84 -66.98
C SER A 393 -3.89 20.56 -65.73
N PHE A 394 -4.76 20.95 -64.82
CA PHE A 394 -4.37 21.43 -63.48
C PHE A 394 -3.39 20.51 -62.76
N LEU A 395 -3.61 19.20 -62.86
CA LEU A 395 -2.75 18.18 -62.23
C LEU A 395 -1.35 18.10 -62.92
N ASP A 396 -1.28 18.32 -64.24
CA ASP A 396 -0.03 18.33 -64.98
C ASP A 396 0.86 19.50 -64.50
N VAL A 397 0.27 20.66 -64.25
CA VAL A 397 0.98 21.84 -63.71
C VAL A 397 1.52 21.58 -62.33
N LEU A 398 0.74 20.96 -61.44
CA LEU A 398 1.20 20.60 -60.11
C LEU A 398 2.28 19.54 -60.13
N GLU A 399 2.18 18.56 -61.01
CA GLU A 399 3.23 17.54 -61.20
C GLU A 399 4.55 18.15 -61.65
N ILE A 400 4.49 19.07 -62.65
CA ILE A 400 5.67 19.78 -63.13
C ILE A 400 6.30 20.62 -62.03
N LEU A 401 5.51 21.36 -61.26
CA LEU A 401 5.99 22.13 -60.10
C LEU A 401 6.68 21.27 -59.10
N SER A 402 6.05 20.16 -58.71
CA SER A 402 6.58 19.22 -57.71
C SER A 402 7.87 18.52 -58.14
N ARG A 403 8.04 18.27 -59.44
CA ARG A 403 9.27 17.65 -59.99
C ARG A 403 10.38 18.67 -60.23
N THR A 404 10.06 19.91 -60.53
CA THR A 404 11.04 20.93 -60.91
C THR A 404 11.64 21.67 -59.74
N ILE A 405 10.90 21.85 -58.63
CA ILE A 405 11.39 22.56 -57.46
C ILE A 405 12.08 21.57 -56.52
N PRO A 406 13.42 21.69 -56.28
CA PRO A 406 14.14 20.78 -55.39
C PRO A 406 13.71 20.92 -53.92
N GLN A 407 13.77 19.83 -53.17
CA GLN A 407 13.38 19.82 -51.74
C GLN A 407 14.24 20.73 -50.87
N GLN A 408 15.41 21.17 -51.33
CA GLN A 408 16.27 22.11 -50.60
C GLN A 408 15.71 23.54 -50.60
N ILE A 409 14.81 23.89 -51.51
CA ILE A 409 14.13 25.18 -51.56
C ILE A 409 12.83 25.04 -50.77
N LYS A 410 12.73 25.75 -49.66
CA LYS A 410 11.46 25.80 -48.86
C LYS A 410 10.44 26.59 -49.63
N PHE A 411 9.58 25.94 -50.37
CA PHE A 411 8.50 26.56 -51.14
C PHE A 411 7.14 26.07 -50.58
N GLU A 412 6.35 26.99 -50.09
CA GLU A 412 5.03 26.74 -49.53
C GLU A 412 3.98 27.46 -50.36
N ILE A 413 2.99 26.76 -50.89
CA ILE A 413 1.89 27.33 -51.67
C ILE A 413 0.81 27.79 -50.69
N MET A 414 0.50 29.11 -50.69
CA MET A 414 -0.51 29.71 -49.83
C MET A 414 -1.89 29.74 -50.49
N ASN A 415 -1.91 30.07 -51.77
CA ASN A 415 -3.10 30.12 -52.60
C ASN A 415 -2.78 29.80 -54.05
N LEU A 416 -3.77 29.30 -54.78
CA LEU A 416 -3.64 28.97 -56.18
C LEU A 416 -4.95 29.32 -56.93
N PHE A 417 -4.85 30.11 -57.96
CA PHE A 417 -5.96 30.46 -58.84
C PHE A 417 -5.69 29.92 -60.24
N TRP A 418 -6.67 29.22 -60.79
CA TRP A 418 -6.63 28.60 -62.11
C TRP A 418 -7.58 29.33 -63.06
N GLU A 419 -7.06 29.82 -64.14
CA GLU A 419 -7.83 30.35 -65.28
C GLU A 419 -7.37 29.65 -66.56
N LYS A 420 -8.19 29.72 -67.62
CA LYS A 420 -7.84 29.09 -68.90
C LYS A 420 -6.56 29.72 -69.49
N GLY A 421 -5.48 28.90 -69.58
CA GLY A 421 -4.17 29.31 -70.08
C GLY A 421 -3.31 30.04 -69.06
N LYS A 422 -3.70 30.17 -67.80
CA LYS A 422 -2.97 30.90 -66.78
C LYS A 422 -3.17 30.28 -65.37
N VAL A 423 -2.08 30.17 -64.61
CA VAL A 423 -2.16 29.85 -63.19
C VAL A 423 -1.43 30.91 -62.38
N GLU A 424 -2.06 31.39 -61.33
CA GLU A 424 -1.47 32.27 -60.34
C GLU A 424 -1.27 31.52 -59.02
N ILE A 425 -0.03 31.48 -58.51
CA ILE A 425 0.35 30.79 -57.28
C ILE A 425 0.94 31.83 -56.31
N GLY A 426 0.24 32.07 -55.21
CA GLY A 426 0.81 32.77 -54.07
C GLY A 426 1.65 31.81 -53.25
N GLY A 427 2.91 32.11 -53.11
CA GLY A 427 3.89 31.28 -52.45
C GLY A 427 4.72 32.03 -51.42
N ARG A 428 5.33 31.24 -50.56
CA ARG A 428 6.25 31.70 -49.52
C ARG A 428 7.55 30.92 -49.59
N THR A 429 8.70 31.60 -49.47
CA THR A 429 10.03 30.98 -49.45
C THR A 429 10.97 31.74 -48.50
N ASP A 430 12.19 31.22 -48.34
CA ASP A 430 13.17 31.74 -47.39
C ASP A 430 13.97 32.95 -47.85
N SER A 431 14.02 33.24 -49.18
CA SER A 431 14.81 34.34 -49.68
C SER A 431 14.36 34.79 -51.08
N PHE A 432 14.69 36.04 -51.48
CA PHE A 432 14.52 36.52 -52.84
C PHE A 432 15.35 35.71 -53.85
N LYS A 433 16.50 35.16 -53.44
CA LYS A 433 17.32 34.28 -54.26
C LYS A 433 16.56 33.01 -54.62
N SER A 434 15.85 32.44 -53.65
CA SER A 434 15.00 31.24 -53.85
C SER A 434 13.83 31.54 -54.78
N VAL A 435 13.21 32.73 -54.70
CA VAL A 435 12.14 33.16 -55.59
C VAL A 435 12.65 33.19 -57.06
N ASN A 436 13.78 33.84 -57.29
CA ASN A 436 14.39 33.89 -58.65
C ASN A 436 14.81 32.54 -59.17
N ALA A 437 15.34 31.67 -58.29
CA ALA A 437 15.71 30.30 -58.65
C ALA A 437 14.50 29.47 -59.09
N ILE A 438 13.35 29.59 -58.40
CA ILE A 438 12.08 28.93 -58.78
C ILE A 438 11.63 29.40 -60.15
N GLN A 439 11.65 30.71 -60.43
CA GLN A 439 11.26 31.26 -61.73
C GLN A 439 12.17 30.72 -62.84
N GLU A 440 13.49 30.76 -62.66
CA GLU A 440 14.48 30.30 -63.64
C GLU A 440 14.33 28.79 -63.94
N MET A 441 14.15 27.96 -62.89
CA MET A 441 13.94 26.54 -63.06
C MET A 441 12.65 26.23 -63.81
N LEU A 442 11.55 26.92 -63.55
CA LEU A 442 10.29 26.71 -64.24
C LEU A 442 10.34 27.17 -65.69
N ASN A 443 11.00 28.30 -66.00
CA ASN A 443 11.22 28.76 -67.36
C ASN A 443 12.09 27.79 -68.18
N LYS A 444 13.05 27.14 -67.54
CA LYS A 444 13.92 26.14 -68.19
C LYS A 444 13.22 24.82 -68.54
N THR A 445 12.06 24.55 -67.99
CA THR A 445 11.34 23.29 -68.28
C THR A 445 10.77 23.23 -69.70
N GLY A 446 10.57 24.36 -70.32
CA GLY A 446 9.96 24.45 -71.64
C GLY A 446 8.47 24.07 -71.72
N HIS A 447 7.86 23.75 -70.61
CA HIS A 447 6.45 23.39 -70.55
C HIS A 447 5.51 24.60 -70.44
N PHE A 448 6.06 25.75 -70.06
CA PHE A 448 5.29 27.00 -69.87
C PHE A 448 5.71 28.06 -70.88
N THR A 449 4.75 28.83 -71.33
CA THR A 449 5.00 29.91 -72.32
C THR A 449 5.68 31.10 -71.65
N ASP A 450 5.33 31.38 -70.41
CA ASP A 450 5.89 32.48 -69.62
C ASP A 450 5.68 32.25 -68.14
N VAL A 451 6.73 32.55 -67.34
CA VAL A 451 6.68 32.45 -65.87
C VAL A 451 7.17 33.77 -65.28
N THR A 452 6.28 34.54 -64.70
CA THR A 452 6.56 35.85 -64.12
C THR A 452 6.31 35.88 -62.61
N ILE A 453 7.12 36.65 -61.89
CA ILE A 453 6.94 36.90 -60.46
C ILE A 453 6.42 38.32 -60.26
N SER A 454 5.41 38.46 -59.43
CA SER A 454 4.88 39.73 -58.98
C SER A 454 4.73 39.75 -57.45
N ASN A 455 4.62 40.95 -56.90
CA ASN A 455 4.35 41.18 -55.48
C ASN A 455 5.31 40.49 -54.48
N ALA A 456 6.58 40.32 -54.84
CA ALA A 456 7.58 39.78 -53.91
C ALA A 456 7.88 40.79 -52.80
N LYS A 457 7.54 40.43 -51.56
CA LYS A 457 7.70 41.28 -50.35
C LYS A 457 8.33 40.44 -49.23
N SER A 458 9.30 41.04 -48.56
CA SER A 458 9.87 40.45 -47.33
C SER A 458 8.94 40.74 -46.17
N ARG A 459 8.75 39.73 -45.34
CA ARG A 459 7.99 39.79 -44.07
C ARG A 459 8.91 39.22 -42.97
N ASP A 460 8.68 39.63 -41.72
CA ASP A 460 9.44 39.15 -40.54
C ASP A 460 10.98 39.32 -40.65
N ASP A 461 11.45 40.58 -40.71
CA ASP A 461 12.90 40.95 -40.71
C ASP A 461 13.78 40.20 -41.73
N GLY A 462 13.25 39.81 -42.89
CA GLY A 462 14.00 39.27 -43.98
C GLY A 462 14.07 37.73 -44.01
N GLN A 463 13.43 37.04 -43.13
CA GLN A 463 13.50 35.55 -43.09
C GLN A 463 12.45 34.86 -43.97
N VAL A 464 11.42 35.54 -44.42
CA VAL A 464 10.35 34.99 -45.25
C VAL A 464 9.99 35.96 -46.37
N VAL A 465 9.93 35.47 -47.59
CA VAL A 465 9.52 36.25 -48.77
C VAL A 465 8.21 35.67 -49.30
N GLU A 466 7.15 36.51 -49.33
CA GLU A 466 5.90 36.21 -49.98
C GLU A 466 5.94 36.74 -51.41
N PHE A 467 5.47 35.96 -52.37
CA PHE A 467 5.46 36.33 -53.78
C PHE A 467 4.27 35.72 -54.51
N THR A 468 3.94 36.25 -55.67
CA THR A 468 2.97 35.68 -56.59
C THR A 468 3.65 35.27 -57.88
N LEU A 469 3.54 33.99 -58.19
CA LEU A 469 4.06 33.37 -59.42
C LEU A 469 2.89 33.25 -60.41
N THR A 470 3.05 33.83 -61.57
CA THR A 470 2.10 33.73 -62.68
C THR A 470 2.72 32.85 -63.76
N ILE A 471 2.08 31.75 -64.10
CA ILE A 471 2.49 30.79 -65.10
C ILE A 471 1.47 30.80 -66.23
N ARG A 472 1.97 31.02 -67.46
CA ARG A 472 1.16 30.95 -68.69
C ARG A 472 1.52 29.72 -69.50
N PHE A 473 0.53 29.11 -70.11
CA PHE A 473 0.71 27.94 -70.97
C PHE A 473 -0.30 28.03 -72.13
N GLU A 474 0.03 27.39 -73.27
CA GLU A 474 -0.89 27.31 -74.39
C GLU A 474 -2.15 26.52 -73.96
N GLY A 475 -3.32 27.19 -74.05
CA GLY A 475 -4.60 26.69 -73.60
C GLY A 475 -5.38 25.90 -74.66
#